data_e49cfeb0e0c78553195d39712b73d479
#
_entry.id   e49cfeb0e0c78553195d39712b73d479
#
_cell.length_a   1.000
_cell.length_b   1.000
_cell.length_c   1.000
_cell.angle_alpha   90.00
_cell.angle_beta   90.00
_cell.angle_gamma   90.00
#
_symmetry.space_group_name_H-M   'P 1'
#
loop_
_entity.id
_entity.type
_entity.pdbx_description
1 polymer ?
#
loop_
_entity_poly.entity_id
_entity_poly.type
_entity_poly.pdbx_seq_one_letter_code
_entity_poly.pdbx_strand_id
1 'polypeptide(L)'
;MSLVTTKDLMLDAQKNHYAIGAFNAENMEMVQAIIAAAEELRAPVIVQTTPGTLKYASPAMFHAMVAAAASEASVPVVMHLDHGSSYELAMQAFRAGYTSVMIDGSHHVFEAVSYTHLRAHETDQYL
;
A
#
# COMPACT_ATOMS: atom_id res chain seq x y z
N MET A 1 -13.16 4.60 -9.06
CA MET A 1 -12.18 5.66 -8.66
C MET A 1 -10.77 5.10 -8.83
N SER A 2 -9.77 5.91 -9.09
CA SER A 2 -8.37 5.46 -9.15
C SER A 2 -7.80 5.29 -7.73
N LEU A 3 -6.70 4.55 -7.63
CA LEU A 3 -5.94 4.44 -6.37
C LEU A 3 -5.44 5.82 -5.92
N VAL A 4 -5.43 6.04 -4.60
CA VAL A 4 -4.98 7.31 -3.99
C VAL A 4 -3.81 7.06 -3.04
N THR A 5 -3.09 8.12 -2.71
CA THR A 5 -2.01 8.07 -1.70
C THR A 5 -2.59 8.18 -0.29
N THR A 6 -1.78 7.85 0.71
CA THR A 6 -2.21 7.92 2.13
C THR A 6 -2.26 9.34 2.68
N LYS A 7 -1.53 10.29 2.11
CA LYS A 7 -1.30 11.60 2.73
C LYS A 7 -2.59 12.33 3.12
N ASP A 8 -3.46 12.60 2.15
CA ASP A 8 -4.67 13.37 2.40
C ASP A 8 -5.67 12.60 3.28
N LEU A 9 -5.74 11.27 3.11
CA LEU A 9 -6.58 10.41 3.94
C LEU A 9 -6.13 10.43 5.41
N MET A 10 -4.82 10.34 5.65
CA MET A 10 -4.28 10.37 7.02
C MET A 10 -4.46 11.73 7.69
N LEU A 11 -4.32 12.82 6.95
CA LEU A 11 -4.57 14.16 7.47
C LEU A 11 -6.05 14.35 7.81
N ASP A 12 -6.95 13.87 6.97
CA ASP A 12 -8.39 13.92 7.25
C ASP A 12 -8.76 13.05 8.47
N ALA A 13 -8.21 11.84 8.55
CA ALA A 13 -8.42 10.95 9.69
C ALA A 13 -7.94 11.58 11.00
N GLN A 14 -6.76 12.21 10.99
CA GLN A 14 -6.22 12.92 12.15
C GLN A 14 -7.12 14.09 12.57
N LYS A 15 -7.54 14.90 11.62
CA LYS A 15 -8.41 16.06 11.86
C LYS A 15 -9.78 15.68 12.43
N ASN A 16 -10.34 14.58 11.96
CA ASN A 16 -11.69 14.14 12.31
C ASN A 16 -11.71 12.98 13.32
N HIS A 17 -10.55 12.61 13.89
CA HIS A 17 -10.41 11.64 14.97
C HIS A 17 -10.96 10.25 14.65
N TYR A 18 -10.65 9.71 13.48
CA TYR A 18 -10.93 8.34 13.12
C TYR A 18 -9.67 7.61 12.62
N ALA A 19 -9.73 6.29 12.50
CA ALA A 19 -8.66 5.47 11.97
C ALA A 19 -9.05 4.88 10.61
N ILE A 20 -8.05 4.69 9.74
CA ILE A 20 -8.24 4.02 8.45
C ILE A 20 -7.77 2.57 8.59
N GLY A 21 -8.63 1.62 8.25
CA GLY A 21 -8.28 0.20 8.29
C GLY A 21 -7.32 -0.17 7.17
N ALA A 22 -6.29 -0.96 7.51
CA ALA A 22 -5.35 -1.54 6.56
C ALA A 22 -5.46 -3.07 6.63
N PHE A 23 -5.79 -3.71 5.51
CA PHE A 23 -6.13 -5.13 5.48
C PHE A 23 -5.26 -5.87 4.47
N ASN A 24 -4.67 -6.99 4.91
CA ASN A 24 -3.89 -7.86 4.04
C ASN A 24 -4.79 -8.58 3.05
N ALA A 25 -4.42 -8.54 1.77
CA ALA A 25 -5.04 -9.32 0.73
C ALA A 25 -4.05 -10.36 0.19
N GLU A 26 -4.45 -11.63 0.24
CA GLU A 26 -3.62 -12.76 -0.19
C GLU A 26 -4.09 -13.36 -1.53
N ASN A 27 -5.28 -12.98 -1.98
CA ASN A 27 -5.89 -13.45 -3.22
C ASN A 27 -6.96 -12.48 -3.73
N MET A 28 -7.53 -12.79 -4.89
CA MET A 28 -8.55 -11.96 -5.53
C MET A 28 -9.82 -11.83 -4.68
N GLU A 29 -10.27 -12.90 -4.07
CA GLU A 29 -11.48 -12.93 -3.24
C GLU A 29 -11.36 -12.03 -2.03
N MET A 30 -10.18 -11.99 -1.41
CA MET A 30 -9.91 -11.07 -0.30
C MET A 30 -9.90 -9.61 -0.75
N VAL A 31 -9.31 -9.31 -1.90
CA VAL A 31 -9.36 -7.96 -2.49
C VAL A 31 -10.82 -7.52 -2.68
N GLN A 32 -11.63 -8.36 -3.29
CA GLN A 32 -13.04 -8.06 -3.54
C GLN A 32 -13.81 -7.86 -2.24
N ALA A 33 -13.60 -8.72 -1.24
CA ALA A 33 -14.28 -8.62 0.05
C ALA A 33 -13.92 -7.34 0.81
N ILE A 34 -12.64 -6.98 0.83
CA ILE A 34 -12.16 -5.77 1.50
C ILE A 34 -12.80 -4.51 0.88
N ILE A 35 -12.81 -4.43 -0.44
CA ILE A 35 -13.37 -3.27 -1.14
C ILE A 35 -14.89 -3.23 -1.02
N ALA A 36 -15.56 -4.37 -1.10
CA ALA A 36 -17.01 -4.43 -0.88
C ALA A 36 -17.42 -3.96 0.53
N ALA A 37 -16.68 -4.36 1.55
CA ALA A 37 -16.90 -3.90 2.92
C ALA A 37 -16.66 -2.38 3.06
N ALA A 38 -15.63 -1.86 2.42
CA ALA A 38 -15.34 -0.42 2.41
C ALA A 38 -16.47 0.37 1.74
N GLU A 39 -17.00 -0.12 0.62
CA GLU A 39 -18.16 0.46 -0.06
C GLU A 39 -19.41 0.49 0.83
N GLU A 40 -19.74 -0.66 1.45
CA GLU A 40 -20.90 -0.77 2.35
C GLU A 40 -20.82 0.22 3.50
N LEU A 41 -19.64 0.36 4.09
CA LEU A 41 -19.39 1.28 5.21
C LEU A 41 -19.11 2.72 4.78
N ARG A 42 -18.98 2.98 3.49
CA ARG A 42 -18.59 4.28 2.92
C ARG A 42 -17.32 4.83 3.56
N ALA A 43 -16.32 3.97 3.73
CA ALA A 43 -15.07 4.27 4.41
C ALA A 43 -13.87 4.14 3.47
N PRO A 44 -12.84 5.01 3.58
CA PRO A 44 -11.59 4.79 2.90
C PRO A 44 -10.91 3.52 3.42
N VAL A 45 -10.10 2.87 2.57
CA VAL A 45 -9.46 1.61 2.93
C VAL A 45 -8.04 1.52 2.36
N ILE A 46 -7.16 0.87 3.11
CA ILE A 46 -5.82 0.48 2.67
C ILE A 46 -5.84 -1.02 2.41
N VAL A 47 -5.59 -1.42 1.16
CA VAL A 47 -5.36 -2.82 0.78
C VAL A 47 -3.86 -3.02 0.73
N GLN A 48 -3.34 -4.00 1.47
CA GLN A 48 -1.90 -4.19 1.58
C GLN A 48 -1.47 -5.61 1.26
N THR A 49 -0.23 -5.74 0.80
CA THR A 49 0.46 -7.01 0.58
C THR A 49 1.78 -7.00 1.34
N THR A 50 2.27 -8.18 1.69
CA THR A 50 3.57 -8.38 2.35
C THR A 50 4.55 -9.04 1.39
N PRO A 51 5.87 -9.07 1.69
CA PRO A 51 6.83 -9.82 0.89
C PRO A 51 6.47 -11.31 0.72
N GLY A 52 5.84 -11.93 1.74
CA GLY A 52 5.34 -13.30 1.65
C GLY A 52 4.26 -13.47 0.59
N THR A 53 3.30 -12.56 0.56
CA THR A 53 2.24 -12.51 -0.45
C THR A 53 2.81 -12.36 -1.86
N LEU A 54 3.85 -11.52 -2.02
CA LEU A 54 4.48 -11.25 -3.31
C LEU A 54 5.36 -12.39 -3.84
N LYS A 55 5.60 -13.44 -3.05
CA LYS A 55 6.14 -14.71 -3.54
C LYS A 55 5.10 -15.56 -4.26
N TYR A 56 3.82 -15.42 -3.87
CA TYR A 56 2.69 -16.09 -4.52
C TYR A 56 2.36 -15.44 -5.86
N ALA A 57 2.24 -14.12 -5.91
CA ALA A 57 1.97 -13.39 -7.14
C ALA A 57 2.71 -12.04 -7.12
N SER A 58 3.17 -11.59 -8.28
CA SER A 58 4.00 -10.38 -8.40
C SER A 58 3.26 -9.10 -7.96
N PRO A 59 4.00 -8.02 -7.63
CA PRO A 59 3.39 -6.71 -7.40
C PRO A 59 2.47 -6.25 -8.54
N ALA A 60 2.85 -6.53 -9.78
CA ALA A 60 2.04 -6.18 -10.95
C ALA A 60 0.69 -6.91 -10.98
N MET A 61 0.66 -8.19 -10.59
CA MET A 61 -0.59 -8.97 -10.52
C MET A 61 -1.51 -8.44 -9.42
N PHE A 62 -0.98 -8.19 -8.22
CA PHE A 62 -1.77 -7.62 -7.14
C PHE A 62 -2.25 -6.21 -7.47
N HIS A 63 -1.40 -5.38 -8.06
CA HIS A 63 -1.83 -4.05 -8.52
C HIS A 63 -2.99 -4.15 -9.51
N ALA A 64 -2.91 -5.06 -10.49
CA ALA A 64 -3.98 -5.23 -11.48
C ALA A 64 -5.32 -5.59 -10.81
N MET A 65 -5.31 -6.51 -9.85
CA MET A 65 -6.53 -6.90 -9.10
C MET A 65 -7.10 -5.73 -8.29
N VAL A 66 -6.25 -5.06 -7.51
CA VAL A 66 -6.68 -3.97 -6.63
C VAL A 66 -7.11 -2.76 -7.44
N ALA A 67 -6.38 -2.41 -8.50
CA ALA A 67 -6.74 -1.28 -9.37
C ALA A 67 -8.06 -1.52 -10.10
N ALA A 68 -8.30 -2.74 -10.59
CA ALA A 68 -9.56 -3.10 -11.22
C ALA A 68 -10.74 -2.94 -10.25
N ALA A 69 -10.64 -3.49 -9.04
CA ALA A 69 -11.69 -3.36 -8.03
C ALA A 69 -11.86 -1.90 -7.57
N ALA A 70 -10.77 -1.17 -7.38
CA ALA A 70 -10.81 0.24 -6.98
C ALA A 70 -11.43 1.15 -8.05
N SER A 71 -11.29 0.79 -9.34
CA SER A 71 -11.87 1.59 -10.42
C SER A 71 -13.40 1.64 -10.38
N GLU A 72 -14.03 0.61 -9.84
CA GLU A 72 -15.49 0.51 -9.66
C GLU A 72 -15.96 1.06 -8.31
N ALA A 73 -15.02 1.29 -7.38
CA ALA A 73 -15.34 1.75 -6.03
C ALA A 73 -15.63 3.26 -6.00
N SER A 74 -16.54 3.66 -5.12
CA SER A 74 -16.85 5.07 -4.82
C SER A 74 -16.02 5.63 -3.67
N VAL A 75 -15.40 4.75 -2.87
CA VAL A 75 -14.55 5.11 -1.73
C VAL A 75 -13.07 5.18 -2.13
N PRO A 76 -12.25 5.99 -1.43
CA PRO A 76 -10.81 6.02 -1.66
C PRO A 76 -10.14 4.69 -1.28
N VAL A 77 -9.31 4.17 -2.19
CA VAL A 77 -8.53 2.94 -1.98
C VAL A 77 -7.05 3.24 -2.12
N VAL A 78 -6.28 2.87 -1.11
CA VAL A 78 -4.81 2.92 -1.11
C VAL A 78 -4.27 1.52 -1.33
N MET A 79 -3.23 1.38 -2.15
CA MET A 79 -2.50 0.13 -2.28
C MET A 79 -1.14 0.25 -1.63
N HIS A 80 -0.88 -0.59 -0.62
CA HIS A 80 0.27 -0.48 0.28
C HIS A 80 1.12 -1.74 0.28
N LEU A 81 2.45 -1.56 0.22
CA LEU A 81 3.41 -2.62 0.56
C LEU A 81 3.72 -2.54 2.06
N ASP A 82 3.31 -3.57 2.80
CA ASP A 82 3.59 -3.71 4.22
C ASP A 82 4.83 -4.57 4.44
N HIS A 83 5.65 -4.24 5.44
CA HIS A 83 6.90 -4.94 5.75
C HIS A 83 7.86 -5.08 4.57
N GLY A 84 7.99 -4.07 3.73
CA GLY A 84 8.95 -4.09 2.61
C GLY A 84 10.35 -4.44 3.07
N SER A 85 10.88 -5.57 2.59
CA SER A 85 12.12 -6.17 3.09
C SER A 85 13.39 -5.54 2.51
N SER A 86 13.28 -4.73 1.47
CA SER A 86 14.41 -4.07 0.83
C SER A 86 13.97 -2.81 0.07
N TYR A 87 14.92 -1.96 -0.23
CA TYR A 87 14.71 -0.83 -1.14
C TYR A 87 14.26 -1.29 -2.52
N GLU A 88 14.87 -2.35 -3.04
CA GLU A 88 14.55 -2.93 -4.36
C GLU A 88 13.10 -3.37 -4.43
N LEU A 89 12.59 -4.06 -3.41
CA LEU A 89 11.19 -4.49 -3.36
C LEU A 89 10.24 -3.29 -3.28
N ALA A 90 10.57 -2.29 -2.48
CA ALA A 90 9.79 -1.05 -2.41
C ALA A 90 9.71 -0.37 -3.78
N MET A 91 10.82 -0.30 -4.51
CA MET A 91 10.85 0.27 -5.86
C MET A 91 10.09 -0.57 -6.88
N GLN A 92 10.11 -1.91 -6.76
CA GLN A 92 9.28 -2.77 -7.60
C GLN A 92 7.79 -2.53 -7.37
N ALA A 93 7.37 -2.43 -6.12
CA ALA A 93 5.99 -2.12 -5.77
C ALA A 93 5.57 -0.75 -6.31
N PHE A 94 6.40 0.26 -6.12
CA PHE A 94 6.16 1.61 -6.63
C PHE A 94 6.00 1.62 -8.16
N ARG A 95 6.92 0.97 -8.89
CA ARG A 95 6.85 0.87 -10.37
C ARG A 95 5.64 0.08 -10.85
N ALA A 96 5.16 -0.87 -10.05
CA ALA A 96 3.94 -1.62 -10.35
C ALA A 96 2.66 -0.79 -10.14
N GLY A 97 2.75 0.36 -9.44
CA GLY A 97 1.62 1.26 -9.21
C GLY A 97 1.11 1.30 -7.78
N TYR A 98 1.85 0.74 -6.82
CA TYR A 98 1.55 0.90 -5.40
C TYR A 98 1.61 2.38 -5.03
N THR A 99 0.66 2.83 -4.22
CA THR A 99 0.55 4.24 -3.82
C THR A 99 1.08 4.51 -2.43
N SER A 100 1.54 3.48 -1.74
CA SER A 100 2.13 3.57 -0.40
C SER A 100 3.10 2.40 -0.18
N VAL A 101 4.21 2.64 0.49
CA VAL A 101 5.20 1.62 0.82
C VAL A 101 5.73 1.84 2.24
N MET A 102 6.02 0.74 2.93
CA MET A 102 6.71 0.73 4.22
C MET A 102 8.00 -0.07 4.08
N ILE A 103 9.11 0.50 4.51
CA ILE A 103 10.40 -0.22 4.63
C ILE A 103 10.52 -0.76 6.05
N ASP A 104 10.65 -2.09 6.16
CA ASP A 104 10.86 -2.76 7.44
C ASP A 104 12.36 -3.02 7.63
N GLY A 105 12.98 -2.23 8.50
CA GLY A 105 14.39 -2.36 8.84
C GLY A 105 14.68 -3.21 10.06
N SER A 106 13.68 -3.85 10.68
CA SER A 106 13.84 -4.57 11.95
C SER A 106 14.82 -5.75 11.91
N HIS A 107 15.08 -6.29 10.72
CA HIS A 107 16.01 -7.40 10.51
C HIS A 107 17.40 -6.96 10.04
N HIS A 108 17.68 -5.67 9.97
CA HIS A 108 18.92 -5.09 9.46
C HIS A 108 19.63 -4.27 10.53
N VAL A 109 20.95 -4.10 10.37
CA VAL A 109 21.73 -3.19 11.22
C VAL A 109 21.38 -1.73 10.94
N PHE A 110 21.59 -0.87 11.92
CA PHE A 110 21.18 0.54 11.86
C PHE A 110 21.71 1.28 10.61
N GLU A 111 22.96 1.08 10.24
CA GLU A 111 23.57 1.74 9.09
C GLU A 111 22.86 1.37 7.78
N ALA A 112 22.49 0.10 7.61
CA ALA A 112 21.77 -0.36 6.43
C ALA A 112 20.35 0.23 6.38
N VAL A 113 19.66 0.32 7.51
CA VAL A 113 18.33 0.94 7.61
C VAL A 113 18.41 2.42 7.27
N SER A 114 19.37 3.13 7.84
CA SER A 114 19.57 4.56 7.58
C SER A 114 19.81 4.82 6.09
N TYR A 115 20.66 4.03 5.45
CA TYR A 115 20.94 4.15 4.01
C TYR A 115 19.67 3.91 3.15
N THR A 116 18.90 2.88 3.47
CA THR A 116 17.67 2.55 2.74
C THR A 116 16.63 3.68 2.82
N HIS A 117 16.45 4.26 4.01
CA HIS A 117 15.51 5.37 4.21
C HIS A 117 15.96 6.65 3.52
N LEU A 118 17.26 6.96 3.55
CA LEU A 118 17.81 8.09 2.81
C LEU A 118 17.56 7.96 1.30
N ARG A 119 17.77 6.78 0.74
CA ARG A 119 17.50 6.54 -0.69
C ARG A 119 16.01 6.68 -1.03
N ALA A 120 15.11 6.26 -0.16
CA ALA A 120 13.68 6.43 -0.36
C ALA A 120 13.30 7.92 -0.42
N HIS A 121 13.85 8.75 0.47
CA HIS A 121 13.64 10.20 0.45
C HIS A 121 14.23 10.87 -0.80
N GLU A 122 15.40 10.45 -1.25
CA GLU A 122 15.99 10.94 -2.50
C GLU A 122 15.07 10.67 -3.70
N THR A 123 14.44 9.50 -3.75
CA THR A 123 13.49 9.15 -4.81
C THR A 123 12.26 10.07 -4.78
N ASP A 124 11.74 10.38 -3.62
CA ASP A 124 10.60 11.28 -3.45
C ASP A 124 10.90 12.72 -3.91
N GLN A 125 12.14 13.15 -3.82
CA GLN A 125 12.55 14.49 -4.27
C GLN A 125 12.52 14.66 -5.79
N TYR A 126 12.54 13.57 -6.55
CA TYR A 126 12.55 13.58 -8.01
C TYR A 126 11.19 13.25 -8.64
N LEU A 127 10.19 13.01 -7.81
CA LEU A 127 8.82 12.78 -8.21
C LEU A 127 7.98 14.04 -8.05
#